data_e5ab07cc35c30fd423619dbc3b8e15b9
#
_entry.id   e5ab07cc35c30fd423619dbc3b8e15b9
#
_cell.length_a   1.000
_cell.length_b   1.000
_cell.length_c   1.000
_cell.angle_alpha   90.00
_cell.angle_beta   90.00
_cell.angle_gamma   90.00
#
_symmetry.space_group_name_H-M   'P 1'
#
loop_
_entity.id
_entity.type
_entity.pdbx_description
1 polymer ?
#
loop_
_entity_poly.entity_id
_entity_poly.type
_entity_poly.pdbx_seq_one_letter_code
_entity_poly.pdbx_strand_id
1 'polypeptide(L)'
;MGGAAERSYLCIDLKSFYASVECVDRGLDPFSTNLVVADVTRTDKTICLAVSPHMKALGVPGRCRVFEIPKGIEYVTAPPRMARYIEKSAEVYAVYLRWIAKEDIHVYSIDEAFFDVTGYLGMYGMSARELGERIRRDVLDATGITATCGVGPNLYLAKVALDISAKHSPDFFGVLDERTYRETLWTHRPLTDFWRIGPGIERRLAAMGIHTMGQLACSPPEAIWDEFGVDAEIMIDHAWGVEPVTMADIKAYEPHSHSFSAGQVFGCDYTPADACLVAKEMADSLALRLTDARRAAGGLNVWVGYGLTDDEKDALRAAGWRGRTGMPGATASRSFGFPTSSSRALRAAAAEAFRSCCDPHRMVHRLGVTATGVVDPEHDDIQLDLFHDPREAAEEDARLRAVNEIRRKFGSNAMLRGMDLLPKATARQRNEQIGGHRSGL
;
A
#
# COMPACT_ATOMS: atom_id res chain seq x y z
N MET A 1 -13.28 -28.24 30.96
CA MET A 1 -13.21 -27.08 30.08
C MET A 1 -11.75 -26.85 29.78
N GLY A 2 -11.25 -27.30 28.63
CA GLY A 2 -9.87 -27.02 28.23
C GLY A 2 -9.81 -25.53 27.92
N GLY A 3 -9.04 -24.78 28.70
CA GLY A 3 -8.73 -23.39 28.40
C GLY A 3 -8.12 -23.32 27.00
N ALA A 4 -8.65 -22.49 26.11
CA ALA A 4 -7.98 -22.19 24.87
C ALA A 4 -6.55 -21.73 25.22
N ALA A 5 -5.54 -22.37 24.61
CA ALA A 5 -4.15 -21.96 24.85
C ALA A 5 -4.05 -20.47 24.55
N GLU A 6 -3.50 -19.70 25.48
CA GLU A 6 -3.31 -18.26 25.35
C GLU A 6 -2.43 -18.02 24.13
N ARG A 7 -2.96 -17.35 23.12
CA ARG A 7 -2.23 -17.10 21.86
C ARG A 7 -1.19 -16.01 22.06
N SER A 8 -0.15 -16.05 21.28
CA SER A 8 0.91 -15.05 21.29
C SER A 8 1.30 -14.68 19.87
N TYR A 9 1.23 -13.41 19.55
CA TYR A 9 1.59 -12.84 18.27
C TYR A 9 2.72 -11.84 18.39
N LEU A 10 3.59 -11.82 17.38
CA LEU A 10 4.55 -10.75 17.18
C LEU A 10 4.14 -9.92 15.96
N CYS A 11 4.42 -8.62 16.01
CA CYS A 11 4.43 -7.72 14.87
C CYS A 11 5.81 -7.09 14.79
N ILE A 12 6.51 -7.25 13.67
CA ILE A 12 7.88 -6.74 13.47
C ILE A 12 7.89 -5.76 12.29
N ASP A 13 8.48 -4.56 12.47
CA ASP A 13 8.59 -3.49 11.48
C ASP A 13 10.06 -3.05 11.37
N LEU A 14 10.57 -2.92 10.13
CA LEU A 14 11.94 -2.51 9.85
C LEU A 14 12.07 -0.99 9.93
N LYS A 15 12.92 -0.50 10.81
CA LYS A 15 13.02 0.92 11.14
C LYS A 15 13.50 1.76 9.96
N SER A 16 12.62 2.66 9.46
CA SER A 16 12.91 3.54 8.30
C SER A 16 13.45 2.78 7.09
N PHE A 17 12.84 1.66 6.75
CA PHE A 17 13.38 0.58 5.92
C PHE A 17 14.21 1.06 4.73
N TYR A 18 13.64 1.83 3.79
CA TYR A 18 14.37 2.25 2.59
C TYR A 18 15.59 3.10 2.92
N ALA A 19 15.49 4.01 3.88
CA ALA A 19 16.61 4.83 4.28
C ALA A 19 17.71 4.01 4.99
N SER A 20 17.32 3.02 5.81
CA SER A 20 18.24 2.09 6.45
C SER A 20 18.98 1.23 5.42
N VAL A 21 18.27 0.71 4.40
CA VAL A 21 18.92 -0.02 3.28
C VAL A 21 19.94 0.87 2.58
N GLU A 22 19.58 2.12 2.27
CA GLU A 22 20.50 3.06 1.60
C GLU A 22 21.71 3.41 2.45
N CYS A 23 21.56 3.53 3.77
CA CYS A 23 22.70 3.72 4.69
C CYS A 23 23.59 2.47 4.70
N VAL A 24 23.04 1.29 4.96
CA VAL A 24 23.79 0.02 5.05
C VAL A 24 24.56 -0.28 3.77
N ASP A 25 23.94 -0.15 2.60
CA ASP A 25 24.57 -0.37 1.31
C ASP A 25 25.76 0.61 1.04
N ARG A 26 25.81 1.74 1.75
CA ARG A 26 26.91 2.73 1.69
C ARG A 26 27.90 2.61 2.83
N GLY A 27 27.75 1.63 3.72
CA GLY A 27 28.58 1.50 4.92
C GLY A 27 28.35 2.62 5.95
N LEU A 28 27.18 3.24 5.95
CA LEU A 28 26.78 4.30 6.87
C LEU A 28 25.85 3.76 7.96
N ASP A 29 25.93 4.34 9.15
CA ASP A 29 25.00 4.02 10.24
C ASP A 29 23.70 4.85 10.11
N PRO A 30 22.53 4.19 10.03
CA PRO A 30 21.25 4.88 9.92
C PRO A 30 20.90 5.80 11.11
N PHE A 31 21.47 5.54 12.29
CA PHE A 31 21.20 6.29 13.51
C PHE A 31 22.08 7.52 13.73
N SER A 32 23.13 7.67 12.92
CA SER A 32 24.02 8.83 12.94
C SER A 32 24.07 9.60 11.61
N THR A 33 23.47 9.07 10.55
CA THR A 33 23.52 9.66 9.21
C THR A 33 22.22 10.38 8.84
N ASN A 34 22.34 11.61 8.35
CA ASN A 34 21.24 12.32 7.71
C ASN A 34 21.07 11.82 6.28
N LEU A 35 20.02 11.04 6.01
CA LEU A 35 19.74 10.52 4.69
C LEU A 35 18.23 10.51 4.41
N VAL A 36 17.86 10.92 3.19
CA VAL A 36 16.49 10.79 2.67
C VAL A 36 16.49 9.99 1.37
N VAL A 37 15.43 9.22 1.17
CA VAL A 37 15.17 8.53 -0.10
C VAL A 37 14.13 9.35 -0.87
N ALA A 38 14.57 10.02 -1.93
CA ALA A 38 13.70 10.87 -2.74
C ALA A 38 14.17 10.93 -4.20
N ASP A 39 13.24 11.02 -5.15
CA ASP A 39 13.55 11.20 -6.57
C ASP A 39 13.58 12.70 -6.92
N VAL A 40 14.71 13.32 -6.68
CA VAL A 40 14.91 14.77 -6.95
C VAL A 40 14.95 15.12 -8.46
N THR A 41 14.98 14.11 -9.34
CA THR A 41 14.87 14.39 -10.80
C THR A 41 13.45 14.81 -11.19
N ARG A 42 12.45 14.63 -10.31
CA ARG A 42 11.08 15.09 -10.54
C ARG A 42 10.94 16.58 -10.22
N THR A 43 10.99 16.94 -8.95
CA THR A 43 10.99 18.33 -8.43
C THR A 43 11.27 18.28 -6.92
N ASP A 44 11.51 19.43 -6.30
CA ASP A 44 11.61 19.59 -4.83
C ASP A 44 10.26 19.31 -4.10
N LYS A 45 9.15 19.28 -4.84
CA LYS A 45 7.83 18.88 -4.32
C LYS A 45 7.67 17.36 -4.20
N THR A 46 8.67 16.58 -4.61
CA THR A 46 8.64 15.12 -4.47
C THR A 46 8.59 14.73 -2.99
N ILE A 47 7.88 13.64 -2.72
CA ILE A 47 7.79 13.09 -1.36
C ILE A 47 9.06 12.31 -1.04
N CYS A 48 9.56 12.45 0.18
CA CYS A 48 10.55 11.56 0.75
C CYS A 48 9.89 10.22 1.04
N LEU A 49 10.31 9.16 0.35
CA LEU A 49 9.80 7.81 0.58
C LEU A 49 10.19 7.28 1.94
N ALA A 50 11.40 7.63 2.39
CA ALA A 50 11.89 7.35 3.72
C ALA A 50 12.87 8.44 4.15
N VAL A 51 12.95 8.59 5.47
CA VAL A 51 13.87 9.49 6.17
C VAL A 51 14.61 8.63 7.20
N SER A 52 15.92 8.79 7.33
CA SER A 52 16.73 8.00 8.27
C SER A 52 16.23 8.18 9.72
N PRO A 53 16.48 7.20 10.59
CA PRO A 53 16.16 7.32 12.01
C PRO A 53 16.77 8.57 12.65
N HIS A 54 18.02 8.92 12.28
CA HIS A 54 18.68 10.12 12.77
C HIS A 54 17.92 11.41 12.42
N MET A 55 17.54 11.58 11.14
CA MET A 55 16.74 12.74 10.73
C MET A 55 15.37 12.81 11.40
N LYS A 56 14.74 11.65 11.64
CA LYS A 56 13.47 11.60 12.41
C LYS A 56 13.68 12.10 13.83
N ALA A 57 14.80 11.75 14.46
CA ALA A 57 15.15 12.26 15.79
C ALA A 57 15.39 13.78 15.80
N LEU A 58 15.80 14.36 14.67
CA LEU A 58 15.90 15.82 14.46
C LEU A 58 14.54 16.48 14.14
N GLY A 59 13.43 15.74 14.17
CA GLY A 59 12.08 16.24 13.95
C GLY A 59 11.63 16.27 12.47
N VAL A 60 12.39 15.68 11.55
CA VAL A 60 11.97 15.60 10.12
C VAL A 60 10.91 14.51 9.96
N PRO A 61 9.70 14.82 9.47
CA PRO A 61 8.64 13.83 9.30
C PRO A 61 9.00 12.74 8.27
N GLY A 62 8.57 11.51 8.52
CA GLY A 62 8.92 10.34 7.70
C GLY A 62 8.48 10.38 6.23
N ARG A 63 7.47 11.19 5.90
CA ARG A 63 6.90 11.36 4.54
C ARG A 63 6.75 12.82 4.16
N CYS A 64 7.68 13.68 4.60
CA CYS A 64 7.73 15.07 4.18
C CYS A 64 8.03 15.20 2.69
N ARG A 65 7.79 16.38 2.13
CA ARG A 65 8.33 16.76 0.83
C ARG A 65 9.75 17.28 0.99
N VAL A 66 10.56 17.17 -0.05
CA VAL A 66 11.97 17.62 0.00
C VAL A 66 12.09 19.08 0.45
N PHE A 67 11.21 19.98 -0.04
CA PHE A 67 11.22 21.40 0.34
C PHE A 67 10.78 21.67 1.80
N GLU A 68 10.16 20.69 2.47
CA GLU A 68 9.74 20.80 3.88
C GLU A 68 10.86 20.46 4.86
N ILE A 69 11.97 19.92 4.37
CA ILE A 69 13.14 19.63 5.22
C ILE A 69 13.72 20.96 5.69
N PRO A 70 13.98 21.15 7.01
CA PRO A 70 14.50 22.39 7.54
C PRO A 70 15.79 22.80 6.87
N LYS A 71 15.86 24.08 6.44
CA LYS A 71 17.07 24.67 5.89
C LYS A 71 18.16 24.69 6.97
N GLY A 72 19.32 24.12 6.68
CA GLY A 72 20.44 24.04 7.64
C GLY A 72 20.73 22.60 8.10
N ILE A 73 19.88 21.64 7.78
CA ILE A 73 20.22 20.22 7.91
C ILE A 73 20.89 19.78 6.60
N GLU A 74 22.18 19.50 6.66
CA GLU A 74 22.89 18.83 5.56
C GLU A 74 22.51 17.34 5.56
N TYR A 75 22.17 16.79 4.39
CA TYR A 75 21.76 15.40 4.26
C TYR A 75 22.14 14.80 2.91
N VAL A 76 22.26 13.48 2.90
CA VAL A 76 22.45 12.68 1.69
C VAL A 76 21.08 12.41 1.07
N THR A 77 20.94 12.67 -0.23
CA THR A 77 19.76 12.27 -0.99
C THR A 77 20.07 11.02 -1.79
N ALA A 78 19.34 9.93 -1.52
CA ALA A 78 19.42 8.68 -2.25
C ALA A 78 18.22 8.56 -3.22
N PRO A 79 18.44 8.30 -4.51
CA PRO A 79 17.35 7.98 -5.43
C PRO A 79 16.71 6.63 -5.02
N PRO A 80 15.39 6.46 -5.21
CA PRO A 80 14.72 5.20 -4.91
C PRO A 80 15.30 4.04 -5.74
N ARG A 81 15.51 2.89 -5.09
CA ARG A 81 15.95 1.62 -5.70
C ARG A 81 14.99 0.50 -5.29
N MET A 82 13.74 0.55 -5.79
CA MET A 82 12.66 -0.32 -5.33
C MET A 82 12.98 -1.81 -5.47
N ALA A 83 13.68 -2.23 -6.53
CA ALA A 83 14.12 -3.62 -6.70
C ALA A 83 15.06 -4.05 -5.56
N ARG A 84 16.02 -3.17 -5.19
CA ARG A 84 16.94 -3.43 -4.08
C ARG A 84 16.21 -3.56 -2.74
N TYR A 85 15.16 -2.77 -2.53
CA TYR A 85 14.37 -2.87 -1.30
C TYR A 85 13.58 -4.18 -1.24
N ILE A 86 13.05 -4.66 -2.37
CA ILE A 86 12.39 -5.98 -2.45
C ILE A 86 13.39 -7.11 -2.16
N GLU A 87 14.60 -7.05 -2.74
CA GLU A 87 15.68 -8.02 -2.45
C GLU A 87 16.00 -8.04 -0.95
N LYS A 88 16.20 -6.87 -0.34
CA LYS A 88 16.52 -6.76 1.08
C LYS A 88 15.38 -7.24 1.98
N SER A 89 14.13 -6.97 1.60
CA SER A 89 12.95 -7.52 2.28
C SER A 89 12.91 -9.06 2.20
N ALA A 90 13.27 -9.64 1.06
CA ALA A 90 13.37 -11.08 0.91
C ALA A 90 14.51 -11.70 1.75
N GLU A 91 15.66 -11.00 1.89
CA GLU A 91 16.74 -11.40 2.80
C GLU A 91 16.23 -11.45 4.25
N VAL A 92 15.50 -10.41 4.68
CA VAL A 92 14.89 -10.37 6.03
C VAL A 92 13.87 -11.49 6.21
N TYR A 93 12.99 -11.71 5.23
CA TYR A 93 12.01 -12.81 5.28
C TYR A 93 12.68 -14.19 5.39
N ALA A 94 13.82 -14.39 4.73
CA ALA A 94 14.61 -15.62 4.86
C ALA A 94 15.15 -15.82 6.30
N VAL A 95 15.43 -14.75 7.04
CA VAL A 95 15.77 -14.82 8.48
C VAL A 95 14.56 -15.26 9.30
N TYR A 96 13.37 -14.71 9.03
CA TYR A 96 12.14 -15.10 9.71
C TYR A 96 11.84 -16.59 9.57
N LEU A 97 12.05 -17.15 8.36
CA LEU A 97 11.83 -18.57 8.07
C LEU A 97 12.78 -19.53 8.83
N ARG A 98 13.84 -19.05 9.45
CA ARG A 98 14.70 -19.85 10.34
C ARG A 98 14.02 -20.16 11.67
N TRP A 99 13.05 -19.35 12.06
CA TRP A 99 12.39 -19.40 13.35
C TRP A 99 10.93 -19.83 13.26
N ILE A 100 10.22 -19.37 12.25
CA ILE A 100 8.76 -19.50 12.13
C ILE A 100 8.43 -20.05 10.74
N ALA A 101 7.53 -21.01 10.66
CA ALA A 101 7.05 -21.56 9.40
C ALA A 101 6.26 -20.50 8.60
N LYS A 102 6.25 -20.59 7.27
CA LYS A 102 5.59 -19.63 6.38
C LYS A 102 4.07 -19.53 6.61
N GLU A 103 3.47 -20.62 7.10
CA GLU A 103 2.05 -20.71 7.44
C GLU A 103 1.68 -19.75 8.58
N ASP A 104 2.61 -19.53 9.51
CA ASP A 104 2.44 -18.70 10.71
C ASP A 104 3.02 -17.29 10.53
N ILE A 105 3.44 -16.93 9.31
CA ILE A 105 3.92 -15.58 8.95
C ILE A 105 2.94 -14.92 7.99
N HIS A 106 2.46 -13.73 8.31
CA HIS A 106 1.74 -12.85 7.39
C HIS A 106 2.59 -11.62 7.06
N VAL A 107 3.06 -11.54 5.80
CA VAL A 107 3.76 -10.35 5.29
C VAL A 107 2.73 -9.26 5.03
N TYR A 108 2.67 -8.27 5.92
CA TYR A 108 1.71 -7.18 5.87
C TYR A 108 2.13 -6.09 4.87
N SER A 109 3.44 -5.81 4.83
CA SER A 109 4.04 -4.87 3.87
C SER A 109 5.48 -5.32 3.53
N ILE A 110 6.20 -4.50 2.74
CA ILE A 110 7.61 -4.76 2.39
C ILE A 110 8.54 -4.73 3.62
N ASP A 111 8.14 -4.07 4.69
CA ASP A 111 8.93 -3.82 5.90
C ASP A 111 8.25 -4.31 7.18
N GLU A 112 7.05 -4.88 7.10
CA GLU A 112 6.27 -5.29 8.25
C GLU A 112 5.68 -6.69 8.10
N ALA A 113 5.78 -7.51 9.15
CA ALA A 113 5.20 -8.85 9.20
C ALA A 113 4.62 -9.19 10.57
N PHE A 114 3.57 -10.00 10.56
CA PHE A 114 2.96 -10.63 11.74
C PHE A 114 3.35 -12.10 11.83
N PHE A 115 3.42 -12.61 13.07
CA PHE A 115 3.79 -13.98 13.36
C PHE A 115 2.87 -14.54 14.44
N ASP A 116 2.29 -15.71 14.21
CA ASP A 116 1.73 -16.53 15.30
C ASP A 116 2.86 -17.36 15.91
N VAL A 117 3.26 -17.02 17.12
CA VAL A 117 4.36 -17.71 17.80
C VAL A 117 3.90 -18.68 18.87
N THR A 118 2.60 -18.89 19.02
CA THR A 118 1.97 -19.72 20.06
C THR A 118 2.59 -21.11 20.15
N GLY A 119 2.71 -21.80 19.03
CA GLY A 119 3.27 -23.16 18.96
C GLY A 119 4.77 -23.25 19.16
N TYR A 120 5.50 -22.12 19.06
CA TYR A 120 6.96 -22.10 19.06
C TYR A 120 7.56 -21.83 20.43
N LEU A 121 6.84 -21.19 21.34
CA LEU A 121 7.35 -20.78 22.65
C LEU A 121 7.80 -21.98 23.47
N GLY A 122 6.97 -23.03 23.54
CA GLY A 122 7.32 -24.27 24.23
C GLY A 122 8.46 -25.04 23.55
N MET A 123 8.49 -25.01 22.21
CA MET A 123 9.53 -25.69 21.41
C MET A 123 10.92 -25.07 21.63
N TYR A 124 10.98 -23.73 21.70
CA TYR A 124 12.24 -23.01 21.92
C TYR A 124 12.56 -22.78 23.40
N GLY A 125 11.62 -23.04 24.32
CA GLY A 125 11.77 -22.73 25.73
C GLY A 125 11.92 -21.22 25.98
N MET A 126 11.28 -20.37 25.20
CA MET A 126 11.37 -18.92 25.23
C MET A 126 9.99 -18.31 25.44
N SER A 127 9.95 -17.15 26.09
CA SER A 127 8.78 -16.27 26.05
C SER A 127 8.64 -15.60 24.68
N ALA A 128 7.47 -15.07 24.36
CA ALA A 128 7.24 -14.31 23.11
C ALA A 128 8.20 -13.11 22.97
N ARG A 129 8.50 -12.44 24.10
CA ARG A 129 9.48 -11.36 24.14
C ARG A 129 10.88 -11.85 23.76
N GLU A 130 11.38 -12.92 24.41
CA GLU A 130 12.71 -13.46 24.12
C GLU A 130 12.85 -13.92 22.66
N LEU A 131 11.83 -14.58 22.13
CA LEU A 131 11.81 -15.01 20.74
C LEU A 131 11.81 -13.79 19.79
N GLY A 132 11.01 -12.77 20.06
CA GLY A 132 11.01 -11.53 19.27
C GLY A 132 12.35 -10.79 19.31
N GLU A 133 12.99 -10.71 20.46
CA GLU A 133 14.34 -10.13 20.63
C GLU A 133 15.39 -10.92 19.85
N ARG A 134 15.28 -12.25 19.86
CA ARG A 134 16.18 -13.13 19.13
C ARG A 134 16.03 -12.96 17.61
N ILE A 135 14.81 -12.97 17.10
CA ILE A 135 14.53 -12.77 15.67
C ILE A 135 15.06 -11.39 15.21
N ARG A 136 14.81 -10.34 15.98
CA ARG A 136 15.28 -8.98 15.66
C ARG A 136 16.81 -8.89 15.62
N ARG A 137 17.49 -9.57 16.55
CA ARG A 137 18.97 -9.62 16.57
C ARG A 137 19.50 -10.32 15.34
N ASP A 138 18.93 -11.47 14.98
CA ASP A 138 19.33 -12.21 13.80
C ASP A 138 19.08 -11.42 12.49
N VAL A 139 18.01 -10.61 12.44
CA VAL A 139 17.76 -9.67 11.33
C VAL A 139 18.84 -8.61 11.27
N LEU A 140 19.18 -7.99 12.40
CA LEU A 140 20.24 -6.97 12.46
C LEU A 140 21.60 -7.56 12.05
N ASP A 141 21.97 -8.72 12.58
CA ASP A 141 23.24 -9.39 12.31
C ASP A 141 23.37 -9.81 10.83
N ALA A 142 22.25 -10.26 10.22
CA ALA A 142 22.24 -10.71 8.83
C ALA A 142 22.17 -9.55 7.82
N THR A 143 21.50 -8.44 8.16
CA THR A 143 21.12 -7.42 7.18
C THR A 143 21.59 -6.01 7.53
N GLY A 144 22.07 -5.77 8.74
CA GLY A 144 22.40 -4.45 9.27
C GLY A 144 21.18 -3.55 9.55
N ILE A 145 19.96 -4.08 9.46
CA ILE A 145 18.72 -3.31 9.61
C ILE A 145 18.10 -3.56 10.97
N THR A 146 17.89 -2.48 11.72
CA THR A 146 17.19 -2.53 13.01
C THR A 146 15.68 -2.68 12.80
N ALA A 147 15.05 -3.53 13.62
CA ALA A 147 13.61 -3.72 13.64
C ALA A 147 13.01 -3.31 14.99
N THR A 148 11.74 -2.92 14.99
CA THR A 148 10.88 -2.78 16.17
C THR A 148 9.98 -4.00 16.30
N CYS A 149 9.56 -4.35 17.51
CA CYS A 149 8.70 -5.51 17.75
C CYS A 149 7.60 -5.17 18.77
N GLY A 150 6.38 -5.52 18.41
CA GLY A 150 5.23 -5.53 19.32
C GLY A 150 4.79 -6.95 19.62
N VAL A 151 4.39 -7.23 20.85
CA VAL A 151 3.86 -8.51 21.31
C VAL A 151 2.46 -8.32 21.85
N GLY A 152 1.56 -9.22 21.53
CA GLY A 152 0.20 -9.23 22.05
C GLY A 152 -0.46 -10.60 21.95
N PRO A 153 -1.58 -10.83 22.66
CA PRO A 153 -2.35 -12.07 22.59
C PRO A 153 -3.17 -12.21 21.30
N ASN A 154 -3.25 -11.15 20.51
CA ASN A 154 -3.91 -11.11 19.22
C ASN A 154 -3.19 -10.15 18.24
N LEU A 155 -3.57 -10.18 16.98
CA LEU A 155 -2.93 -9.38 15.91
C LEU A 155 -3.06 -7.88 16.17
N TYR A 156 -4.22 -7.43 16.66
CA TYR A 156 -4.47 -6.02 16.94
C TYR A 156 -3.54 -5.49 18.04
N LEU A 157 -3.49 -6.17 19.18
CA LEU A 157 -2.66 -5.74 20.30
C LEU A 157 -1.16 -5.85 20.01
N ALA A 158 -0.72 -6.85 19.22
CA ALA A 158 0.66 -6.92 18.74
C ALA A 158 1.01 -5.71 17.85
N LYS A 159 0.08 -5.29 16.96
CA LYS A 159 0.27 -4.10 16.12
C LYS A 159 0.25 -2.79 16.92
N VAL A 160 -0.67 -2.65 17.86
CA VAL A 160 -0.75 -1.45 18.73
C VAL A 160 0.49 -1.36 19.64
N ALA A 161 0.97 -2.50 20.19
CA ALA A 161 2.21 -2.56 20.93
C ALA A 161 3.41 -2.10 20.09
N LEU A 162 3.45 -2.49 18.80
CA LEU A 162 4.47 -2.03 17.86
C LEU A 162 4.38 -0.51 17.62
N ASP A 163 3.20 -0.02 17.22
CA ASP A 163 3.07 1.36 16.73
C ASP A 163 3.14 2.41 17.84
N ILE A 164 2.54 2.14 18.99
CA ILE A 164 2.45 3.12 20.09
C ILE A 164 3.54 2.89 21.14
N SER A 165 3.76 1.64 21.56
CA SER A 165 4.70 1.35 22.65
C SER A 165 6.14 1.19 22.16
N ALA A 166 6.39 0.27 21.22
CA ALA A 166 7.74 -0.10 20.78
C ALA A 166 8.48 1.03 20.04
N LYS A 167 7.79 1.81 19.21
CA LYS A 167 8.41 2.90 18.44
C LYS A 167 8.96 4.02 19.34
N HIS A 168 8.44 4.14 20.56
CA HIS A 168 8.85 5.13 21.56
C HIS A 168 9.69 4.55 22.71
N SER A 169 9.90 3.22 22.73
CA SER A 169 10.75 2.56 23.70
C SER A 169 12.22 2.58 23.29
N PRO A 170 13.17 2.78 24.24
CA PRO A 170 14.60 2.75 23.95
C PRO A 170 15.10 1.42 23.37
N ASP A 171 14.47 0.30 23.75
CA ASP A 171 14.79 -1.04 23.28
C ASP A 171 14.03 -1.45 22.02
N PHE A 172 13.15 -0.55 21.48
CA PHE A 172 12.30 -0.79 20.34
C PHE A 172 11.39 -2.02 20.50
N PHE A 173 10.91 -2.23 21.72
CA PHE A 173 10.07 -3.36 22.07
C PHE A 173 8.83 -2.90 22.86
N GLY A 174 7.67 -3.46 22.52
CA GLY A 174 6.39 -3.20 23.21
C GLY A 174 5.67 -4.51 23.50
N VAL A 175 5.02 -4.59 24.65
CA VAL A 175 4.18 -5.72 25.05
C VAL A 175 2.85 -5.18 25.53
N LEU A 176 1.76 -5.69 25.01
CA LEU A 176 0.41 -5.38 25.46
C LEU A 176 -0.38 -6.66 25.62
N ASP A 177 -1.14 -6.71 26.71
CA ASP A 177 -2.31 -7.56 26.85
C ASP A 177 -3.58 -6.68 26.91
N GLU A 178 -4.74 -7.27 26.97
CA GLU A 178 -6.02 -6.54 27.01
C GLU A 178 -6.14 -5.64 28.24
N ARG A 179 -5.56 -6.06 29.35
CA ARG A 179 -5.60 -5.30 30.61
C ARG A 179 -4.71 -4.07 30.50
N THR A 180 -3.43 -4.26 30.16
CA THR A 180 -2.45 -3.16 30.01
C THR A 180 -2.86 -2.20 28.90
N TYR A 181 -3.46 -2.69 27.81
CA TYR A 181 -4.04 -1.85 26.78
C TYR A 181 -5.10 -0.90 27.34
N ARG A 182 -6.08 -1.44 28.11
CA ARG A 182 -7.12 -0.61 28.72
C ARG A 182 -6.58 0.37 29.76
N GLU A 183 -5.66 -0.08 30.60
CA GLU A 183 -5.08 0.74 31.68
C GLU A 183 -4.20 1.89 31.12
N THR A 184 -3.51 1.69 29.98
CA THR A 184 -2.49 2.64 29.50
C THR A 184 -2.89 3.40 28.24
N LEU A 185 -3.69 2.80 27.35
CA LEU A 185 -3.95 3.36 26.02
C LEU A 185 -5.41 3.79 25.77
N TRP A 186 -6.34 3.48 26.66
CA TRP A 186 -7.74 3.92 26.49
C TRP A 186 -7.90 5.44 26.46
N THR A 187 -7.00 6.20 27.06
CA THR A 187 -6.99 7.67 27.05
C THR A 187 -6.01 8.26 26.05
N HIS A 188 -5.26 7.42 25.31
CA HIS A 188 -4.29 7.88 24.32
C HIS A 188 -4.93 8.69 23.21
N ARG A 189 -4.21 9.68 22.71
CA ARG A 189 -4.57 10.55 21.58
C ARG A 189 -3.32 10.83 20.75
N PRO A 190 -3.47 11.00 19.43
CA PRO A 190 -4.71 10.98 18.63
C PRO A 190 -5.20 9.54 18.34
N LEU A 191 -6.46 9.39 17.95
CA LEU A 191 -7.01 8.10 17.53
C LEU A 191 -6.33 7.53 16.26
N THR A 192 -5.75 8.38 15.45
CA THR A 192 -5.02 7.97 14.23
C THR A 192 -3.73 7.18 14.49
N ASP A 193 -3.27 7.09 15.75
CA ASP A 193 -2.15 6.24 16.11
C ASP A 193 -2.56 4.76 16.22
N PHE A 194 -3.87 4.49 16.38
CA PHE A 194 -4.38 3.13 16.43
C PHE A 194 -4.59 2.55 15.02
N TRP A 195 -4.20 1.30 14.87
CA TRP A 195 -4.36 0.57 13.62
C TRP A 195 -5.81 0.61 13.11
N ARG A 196 -5.99 0.82 11.81
CA ARG A 196 -7.25 0.96 11.07
C ARG A 196 -8.02 2.27 11.33
N ILE A 197 -7.59 3.16 12.20
CA ILE A 197 -8.20 4.49 12.37
C ILE A 197 -7.41 5.53 11.57
N GLY A 198 -7.93 5.89 10.40
CA GLY A 198 -7.40 6.98 9.60
C GLY A 198 -8.05 8.33 9.93
N PRO A 199 -7.52 9.46 9.39
CA PRO A 199 -8.06 10.80 9.64
C PRO A 199 -9.53 10.99 9.26
N GLY A 200 -10.06 10.16 8.35
CA GLY A 200 -11.48 10.15 7.97
C GLY A 200 -12.36 9.57 9.07
N ILE A 201 -11.96 8.44 9.63
CA ILE A 201 -12.66 7.78 10.74
C ILE A 201 -12.57 8.65 11.99
N GLU A 202 -11.38 9.16 12.33
CA GLU A 202 -11.18 10.05 13.48
C GLU A 202 -12.11 11.27 13.44
N ARG A 203 -12.27 11.93 12.27
CA ARG A 203 -13.21 13.06 12.12
C ARG A 203 -14.67 12.67 12.37
N ARG A 204 -15.10 11.51 11.88
CA ARG A 204 -16.47 11.00 12.10
C ARG A 204 -16.69 10.67 13.56
N LEU A 205 -15.75 10.00 14.22
CA LEU A 205 -15.78 9.74 15.66
C LEU A 205 -15.80 11.04 16.47
N ALA A 206 -14.98 12.02 16.11
CA ALA A 206 -14.93 13.32 16.78
C ALA A 206 -16.27 14.08 16.65
N ALA A 207 -16.98 13.97 15.51
CA ALA A 207 -18.32 14.53 15.35
C ALA A 207 -19.35 13.89 16.28
N MET A 208 -19.13 12.65 16.72
CA MET A 208 -19.92 11.95 17.73
C MET A 208 -19.44 12.22 19.18
N GLY A 209 -18.41 13.07 19.37
CA GLY A 209 -17.80 13.34 20.68
C GLY A 209 -16.83 12.25 21.16
N ILE A 210 -16.43 11.32 20.28
CA ILE A 210 -15.52 10.21 20.60
C ILE A 210 -14.10 10.58 20.17
N HIS A 211 -13.19 10.68 21.14
CA HIS A 211 -11.81 11.12 20.93
C HIS A 211 -10.76 10.13 21.46
N THR A 212 -11.19 9.03 22.08
CA THR A 212 -10.30 8.01 22.67
C THR A 212 -10.91 6.62 22.50
N MET A 213 -10.06 5.57 22.55
CA MET A 213 -10.53 4.19 22.45
C MET A 213 -11.45 3.81 23.62
N GLY A 214 -11.19 4.34 24.83
CA GLY A 214 -12.08 4.13 25.98
C GLY A 214 -13.47 4.74 25.77
N GLN A 215 -13.57 5.93 25.15
CA GLN A 215 -14.87 6.51 24.79
C GLN A 215 -15.59 5.68 23.70
N LEU A 216 -14.85 5.17 22.71
CA LEU A 216 -15.41 4.29 21.68
C LEU A 216 -15.95 3.00 22.29
N ALA A 217 -15.17 2.34 23.17
CA ALA A 217 -15.56 1.12 23.87
C ALA A 217 -16.83 1.29 24.72
N CYS A 218 -17.02 2.46 25.33
CA CYS A 218 -18.15 2.78 26.17
C CYS A 218 -19.35 3.42 25.42
N SER A 219 -19.25 3.65 24.12
CA SER A 219 -20.32 4.20 23.31
C SER A 219 -21.42 3.14 23.03
N PRO A 220 -22.68 3.55 22.86
CA PRO A 220 -23.73 2.63 22.46
C PRO A 220 -23.39 1.97 21.11
N PRO A 221 -23.37 0.63 21.00
CA PRO A 221 -23.01 -0.06 19.77
C PRO A 221 -23.86 0.37 18.58
N GLU A 222 -25.17 0.62 18.79
CA GLU A 222 -26.11 1.03 17.76
C GLU A 222 -25.68 2.33 17.08
N ALA A 223 -25.19 3.31 17.86
CA ALA A 223 -24.74 4.57 17.30
C ALA A 223 -23.47 4.40 16.42
N ILE A 224 -22.61 3.46 16.75
CA ILE A 224 -21.41 3.13 15.95
C ILE A 224 -21.83 2.40 14.66
N TRP A 225 -22.80 1.47 14.76
CA TRP A 225 -23.36 0.76 13.61
C TRP A 225 -24.07 1.70 12.62
N ASP A 226 -24.87 2.66 13.12
CA ASP A 226 -25.55 3.65 12.30
C ASP A 226 -24.58 4.51 11.49
N GLU A 227 -23.42 4.84 12.08
CA GLU A 227 -22.42 5.69 11.42
C GLU A 227 -21.47 4.88 10.53
N PHE A 228 -21.01 3.68 10.94
CA PHE A 228 -19.92 2.96 10.27
C PHE A 228 -20.37 1.68 9.57
N GLY A 229 -21.61 1.23 9.76
CA GLY A 229 -22.12 -0.02 9.18
C GLY A 229 -21.30 -1.22 9.66
N VAL A 230 -21.00 -2.15 8.76
CA VAL A 230 -20.27 -3.40 9.08
C VAL A 230 -18.87 -3.18 9.68
N ASP A 231 -18.25 -2.03 9.45
CA ASP A 231 -16.97 -1.72 10.07
C ASP A 231 -17.08 -1.46 11.58
N ALA A 232 -18.30 -1.22 12.10
CA ALA A 232 -18.56 -0.96 13.51
C ALA A 232 -18.13 -2.12 14.42
N GLU A 233 -18.38 -3.37 13.99
CA GLU A 233 -18.03 -4.55 14.77
C GLU A 233 -16.54 -4.58 15.12
N ILE A 234 -15.70 -4.52 14.10
CA ILE A 234 -14.26 -4.53 14.30
C ILE A 234 -13.75 -3.29 15.07
N MET A 235 -14.41 -2.14 14.90
CA MET A 235 -14.03 -0.93 15.65
C MET A 235 -14.33 -1.07 17.15
N ILE A 236 -15.46 -1.66 17.50
CA ILE A 236 -15.85 -1.92 18.89
C ILE A 236 -14.93 -2.97 19.51
N ASP A 237 -14.69 -4.09 18.80
CA ASP A 237 -13.77 -5.14 19.25
C ASP A 237 -12.37 -4.57 19.52
N HIS A 238 -11.83 -3.82 18.58
CA HIS A 238 -10.52 -3.17 18.74
C HIS A 238 -10.51 -2.17 19.91
N ALA A 239 -11.61 -1.46 20.16
CA ALA A 239 -11.68 -0.56 21.31
C ALA A 239 -11.58 -1.30 22.65
N TRP A 240 -12.04 -2.56 22.71
CA TRP A 240 -11.88 -3.44 23.86
C TRP A 240 -10.54 -4.20 23.88
N GLY A 241 -9.74 -4.13 22.81
CA GLY A 241 -8.49 -4.86 22.65
C GLY A 241 -8.68 -6.30 22.14
N VAL A 242 -9.83 -6.57 21.55
CA VAL A 242 -10.19 -7.89 21.00
C VAL A 242 -9.94 -7.92 19.51
N GLU A 243 -9.40 -9.03 19.00
CA GLU A 243 -9.27 -9.34 17.56
C GLU A 243 -9.49 -10.85 17.38
N PRO A 244 -10.63 -11.24 16.81
CA PRO A 244 -10.95 -12.65 16.64
C PRO A 244 -10.19 -13.31 15.49
N VAL A 245 -9.71 -12.51 14.51
CA VAL A 245 -9.00 -13.02 13.32
C VAL A 245 -7.67 -13.64 13.70
N THR A 246 -7.45 -14.84 13.19
CA THR A 246 -6.23 -15.62 13.41
C THR A 246 -5.37 -15.67 12.16
N MET A 247 -4.13 -16.19 12.29
CA MET A 247 -3.26 -16.43 11.13
C MET A 247 -3.91 -17.40 10.13
N ALA A 248 -4.62 -18.42 10.62
CA ALA A 248 -5.32 -19.37 9.77
C ALA A 248 -6.44 -18.70 8.96
N ASP A 249 -7.21 -17.78 9.57
CA ASP A 249 -8.26 -17.03 8.88
C ASP A 249 -7.67 -16.14 7.78
N ILE A 250 -6.55 -15.46 8.04
CA ILE A 250 -5.84 -14.66 7.04
C ILE A 250 -5.39 -15.52 5.86
N LYS A 251 -4.85 -16.73 6.12
CA LYS A 251 -4.38 -17.64 5.07
C LYS A 251 -5.51 -18.27 4.25
N ALA A 252 -6.67 -18.48 4.88
CA ALA A 252 -7.87 -19.02 4.24
C ALA A 252 -8.71 -17.96 3.51
N TYR A 253 -8.42 -16.67 3.71
CA TYR A 253 -9.23 -15.61 3.14
C TYR A 253 -9.08 -15.52 1.62
N GLU A 254 -10.20 -15.64 0.92
CA GLU A 254 -10.32 -15.42 -0.52
C GLU A 254 -11.17 -14.17 -0.78
N PRO A 255 -10.65 -13.15 -1.48
CA PRO A 255 -11.42 -11.97 -1.78
C PRO A 255 -12.63 -12.27 -2.68
N HIS A 256 -13.81 -11.77 -2.34
CA HIS A 256 -15.03 -11.92 -3.16
C HIS A 256 -14.95 -11.16 -4.50
N SER A 257 -14.09 -10.17 -4.60
CA SER A 257 -13.91 -9.40 -5.84
C SER A 257 -12.44 -9.05 -6.04
N HIS A 258 -12.02 -9.07 -7.27
CA HIS A 258 -10.69 -8.66 -7.67
C HIS A 258 -10.77 -7.43 -8.57
N SER A 259 -9.75 -6.58 -8.47
CA SER A 259 -9.56 -5.47 -9.40
C SER A 259 -8.08 -5.30 -9.71
N PHE A 260 -7.77 -4.87 -10.92
CA PHE A 260 -6.43 -4.46 -11.33
C PHE A 260 -6.45 -2.98 -11.62
N SER A 261 -5.57 -2.22 -10.98
CA SER A 261 -5.51 -0.78 -11.19
C SER A 261 -4.13 -0.32 -11.64
N ALA A 262 -4.13 0.78 -12.38
CA ALA A 262 -2.94 1.55 -12.73
C ALA A 262 -3.27 3.03 -12.50
N GLY A 263 -2.34 3.79 -11.90
CA GLY A 263 -2.53 5.21 -11.65
C GLY A 263 -1.23 5.97 -11.73
N GLN A 264 -1.33 7.25 -12.08
CA GLN A 264 -0.19 8.15 -12.17
C GLN A 264 -0.55 9.56 -11.77
N VAL A 265 0.36 10.21 -11.04
CA VAL A 265 0.40 11.67 -10.89
C VAL A 265 1.40 12.18 -11.92
N PHE A 266 1.00 13.10 -12.77
CA PHE A 266 1.87 13.67 -13.79
C PHE A 266 2.86 14.66 -13.19
N GLY A 267 4.06 14.72 -13.76
CA GLY A 267 5.09 15.69 -13.34
C GLY A 267 4.75 17.13 -13.78
N CYS A 268 3.92 17.28 -14.79
CA CYS A 268 3.30 18.53 -15.23
C CYS A 268 1.87 18.24 -15.65
N ASP A 269 1.03 19.25 -15.75
CA ASP A 269 -0.34 19.08 -16.20
C ASP A 269 -0.40 18.73 -17.68
N TYR A 270 -1.30 17.81 -18.02
CA TYR A 270 -1.49 17.24 -19.35
C TYR A 270 -2.76 17.81 -19.99
N THR A 271 -2.74 18.01 -21.32
CA THR A 271 -3.98 18.27 -22.05
C THR A 271 -4.90 17.05 -21.99
N PRO A 272 -6.23 17.20 -22.13
CA PRO A 272 -7.12 16.05 -22.23
C PRO A 272 -6.73 15.05 -23.30
N ALA A 273 -6.19 15.50 -24.44
CA ALA A 273 -5.73 14.62 -25.51
C ALA A 273 -4.53 13.76 -25.09
N ASP A 274 -3.52 14.37 -24.46
CA ASP A 274 -2.33 13.68 -23.95
C ASP A 274 -2.70 12.73 -22.80
N ALA A 275 -3.58 13.15 -21.90
CA ALA A 275 -4.05 12.29 -20.80
C ALA A 275 -4.86 11.08 -21.32
N CYS A 276 -5.66 11.26 -22.38
CA CYS A 276 -6.36 10.15 -23.04
C CYS A 276 -5.38 9.12 -23.65
N LEU A 277 -4.24 9.57 -24.20
CA LEU A 277 -3.18 8.67 -24.64
C LEU A 277 -2.67 7.82 -23.46
N VAL A 278 -2.37 8.44 -22.33
CA VAL A 278 -1.90 7.72 -21.13
C VAL A 278 -2.97 6.77 -20.56
N ALA A 279 -4.27 7.11 -20.65
CA ALA A 279 -5.34 6.20 -20.27
C ALA A 279 -5.32 4.91 -21.11
N LYS A 280 -5.07 5.03 -22.42
CA LYS A 280 -4.93 3.86 -23.32
C LYS A 280 -3.69 3.03 -23.00
N GLU A 281 -2.56 3.66 -22.69
CA GLU A 281 -1.34 2.97 -22.26
C GLU A 281 -1.56 2.19 -20.96
N MET A 282 -2.27 2.79 -19.98
CA MET A 282 -2.61 2.12 -18.74
C MET A 282 -3.53 0.92 -18.97
N ALA A 283 -4.54 1.08 -19.81
CA ALA A 283 -5.45 -0.01 -20.19
C ALA A 283 -4.72 -1.16 -20.89
N ASP A 284 -3.75 -0.87 -21.74
CA ASP A 284 -2.88 -1.88 -22.36
C ASP A 284 -2.04 -2.63 -21.32
N SER A 285 -1.47 -1.90 -20.37
CA SER A 285 -0.73 -2.51 -19.24
C SER A 285 -1.63 -3.39 -18.38
N LEU A 286 -2.90 -3.00 -18.15
CA LEU A 286 -3.86 -3.82 -17.43
C LEU A 286 -4.21 -5.10 -18.19
N ALA A 287 -4.38 -5.03 -19.52
CA ALA A 287 -4.60 -6.21 -20.35
C ALA A 287 -3.46 -7.24 -20.21
N LEU A 288 -2.20 -6.78 -20.28
CA LEU A 288 -1.04 -7.64 -20.08
C LEU A 288 -1.03 -8.29 -18.69
N ARG A 289 -1.37 -7.53 -17.64
CA ARG A 289 -1.45 -8.05 -16.26
C ARG A 289 -2.59 -9.03 -16.07
N LEU A 290 -3.76 -8.78 -16.65
CA LEU A 290 -4.90 -9.70 -16.65
C LEU A 290 -4.53 -11.02 -17.32
N THR A 291 -3.93 -10.96 -18.52
CA THR A 291 -3.47 -12.15 -19.25
C THR A 291 -2.42 -12.94 -18.45
N ASP A 292 -1.46 -12.26 -17.81
CA ASP A 292 -0.42 -12.92 -17.00
C ASP A 292 -1.04 -13.62 -15.77
N ALA A 293 -2.07 -13.03 -15.17
CA ALA A 293 -2.81 -13.57 -14.05
C ALA A 293 -3.90 -14.59 -14.46
N ARG A 294 -4.10 -14.86 -15.75
CA ARG A 294 -5.22 -15.67 -16.27
C ARG A 294 -6.57 -15.18 -15.78
N ARG A 295 -6.82 -13.86 -15.86
CA ARG A 295 -8.04 -13.21 -15.41
C ARG A 295 -8.66 -12.41 -16.56
N ALA A 296 -9.97 -12.18 -16.46
CA ALA A 296 -10.72 -11.33 -17.39
C ALA A 296 -11.50 -10.29 -16.60
N ALA A 297 -11.65 -9.09 -17.16
CA ALA A 297 -12.38 -7.98 -16.53
C ALA A 297 -13.79 -7.87 -17.08
N GLY A 298 -14.79 -7.71 -16.21
CA GLY A 298 -16.19 -7.45 -16.56
C GLY A 298 -16.46 -5.97 -16.86
N GLY A 299 -15.53 -5.07 -16.52
CA GLY A 299 -15.64 -3.65 -16.80
C GLY A 299 -14.35 -2.89 -16.58
N LEU A 300 -14.41 -1.58 -16.85
CA LEU A 300 -13.29 -0.68 -16.66
C LEU A 300 -13.80 0.66 -16.11
N ASN A 301 -13.11 1.19 -15.12
CA ASN A 301 -13.32 2.53 -14.57
C ASN A 301 -12.13 3.42 -14.92
N VAL A 302 -12.41 4.66 -15.29
CA VAL A 302 -11.42 5.74 -15.45
C VAL A 302 -11.72 6.83 -14.45
N TRP A 303 -10.69 7.28 -13.73
CA TRP A 303 -10.75 8.44 -12.85
C TRP A 303 -9.75 9.49 -13.31
N VAL A 304 -10.19 10.74 -13.37
CA VAL A 304 -9.41 11.91 -13.79
C VAL A 304 -9.36 12.91 -12.65
N GLY A 305 -8.17 13.36 -12.28
CA GLY A 305 -7.98 14.47 -11.32
C GLY A 305 -7.37 15.66 -12.02
N TYR A 306 -7.97 16.84 -11.83
CA TYR A 306 -7.57 18.06 -12.49
C TYR A 306 -6.49 18.82 -11.73
N GLY A 307 -5.67 19.57 -12.46
CA GLY A 307 -4.84 20.62 -11.89
C GLY A 307 -5.71 21.73 -11.27
N LEU A 308 -5.24 22.31 -10.17
CA LEU A 308 -5.91 23.42 -9.52
C LEU A 308 -5.40 24.74 -10.08
N THR A 309 -6.31 25.65 -10.40
CA THR A 309 -5.98 27.07 -10.64
C THR A 309 -5.52 27.72 -9.34
N ASP A 310 -4.88 28.89 -9.41
CA ASP A 310 -4.42 29.58 -8.20
C ASP A 310 -5.61 30.06 -7.36
N ASP A 311 -6.69 30.53 -7.98
CA ASP A 311 -7.93 30.88 -7.29
C ASP A 311 -8.56 29.68 -6.57
N GLU A 312 -8.60 28.50 -7.20
CA GLU A 312 -9.08 27.28 -6.57
C GLU A 312 -8.19 26.86 -5.39
N LYS A 313 -6.86 27.01 -5.51
CA LYS A 313 -5.93 26.75 -4.40
C LYS A 313 -6.18 27.68 -3.22
N ASP A 314 -6.40 28.95 -3.48
CA ASP A 314 -6.63 29.96 -2.44
C ASP A 314 -7.99 29.75 -1.77
N ALA A 315 -9.04 29.45 -2.52
CA ALA A 315 -10.36 29.10 -1.99
C ALA A 315 -10.31 27.83 -1.11
N LEU A 316 -9.59 26.81 -1.56
CA LEU A 316 -9.42 25.58 -0.79
C LEU A 316 -8.58 25.78 0.48
N ARG A 317 -7.54 26.63 0.43
CA ARG A 317 -6.75 27.02 1.62
C ARG A 317 -7.61 27.77 2.63
N ALA A 318 -8.41 28.72 2.17
CA ALA A 318 -9.34 29.47 3.02
C ALA A 318 -10.38 28.56 3.69
N ALA A 319 -10.79 27.48 3.01
CA ALA A 319 -11.67 26.43 3.55
C ALA A 319 -10.95 25.41 4.45
N GLY A 320 -9.66 25.61 4.78
CA GLY A 320 -8.88 24.71 5.62
C GLY A 320 -8.38 23.44 4.92
N TRP A 321 -8.38 23.42 3.58
CA TRP A 321 -7.90 22.27 2.82
C TRP A 321 -6.38 22.07 2.97
N ARG A 322 -5.98 20.86 3.34
CA ARG A 322 -4.56 20.49 3.55
C ARG A 322 -4.02 19.51 2.49
N GLY A 323 -4.58 19.52 1.29
CA GLY A 323 -3.98 18.86 0.12
C GLY A 323 -4.21 17.36 -0.04
N ARG A 324 -5.09 16.71 0.74
CA ARG A 324 -5.30 15.25 0.67
C ARG A 324 -6.68 14.79 0.18
N THR A 325 -7.74 15.62 0.31
CA THR A 325 -9.12 15.28 -0.10
C THR A 325 -9.78 16.47 -0.76
N GLY A 326 -10.74 16.24 -1.65
CA GLY A 326 -11.54 17.31 -2.26
C GLY A 326 -10.94 17.92 -3.53
N MET A 327 -9.92 17.30 -4.12
CA MET A 327 -9.46 17.74 -5.45
C MET A 327 -10.57 17.50 -6.50
N PRO A 328 -10.82 18.48 -7.39
CA PRO A 328 -11.77 18.27 -8.46
C PRO A 328 -11.34 17.10 -9.35
N GLY A 329 -12.29 16.26 -9.65
CA GLY A 329 -12.06 15.08 -10.45
C GLY A 329 -13.36 14.59 -11.06
N ALA A 330 -13.24 13.68 -12.00
CA ALA A 330 -14.37 13.05 -12.66
C ALA A 330 -14.07 11.54 -12.85
N THR A 331 -15.12 10.76 -12.93
CA THR A 331 -14.99 9.33 -13.14
C THR A 331 -16.08 8.82 -14.08
N ALA A 332 -15.74 7.82 -14.87
CA ALA A 332 -16.70 7.07 -15.65
C ALA A 332 -16.33 5.59 -15.70
N SER A 333 -17.35 4.74 -15.79
CA SER A 333 -17.20 3.30 -15.94
C SER A 333 -17.77 2.84 -17.27
N ARG A 334 -17.21 1.72 -17.76
CA ARG A 334 -17.77 0.97 -18.89
C ARG A 334 -17.81 -0.50 -18.51
N SER A 335 -18.98 -1.12 -18.67
CA SER A 335 -19.14 -2.57 -18.53
C SER A 335 -18.89 -3.23 -19.89
N PHE A 336 -18.29 -4.39 -19.87
CA PHE A 336 -18.16 -5.26 -21.03
C PHE A 336 -19.36 -6.21 -21.07
N GLY A 337 -19.82 -6.55 -22.27
CA GLY A 337 -20.87 -7.57 -22.42
C GLY A 337 -20.39 -8.95 -21.94
N PHE A 338 -19.07 -9.19 -22.04
CA PHE A 338 -18.39 -10.39 -21.55
C PHE A 338 -17.09 -9.99 -20.87
N PRO A 339 -16.68 -10.73 -19.83
CA PRO A 339 -15.36 -10.56 -19.24
C PRO A 339 -14.26 -10.75 -20.31
N THR A 340 -13.30 -9.84 -20.34
CA THR A 340 -12.25 -9.85 -21.36
C THR A 340 -10.90 -9.39 -20.81
N SER A 341 -9.81 -9.96 -21.37
CA SER A 341 -8.43 -9.48 -21.20
C SER A 341 -7.92 -8.75 -22.46
N SER A 342 -8.80 -8.58 -23.49
CA SER A 342 -8.42 -7.96 -24.76
C SER A 342 -7.88 -6.55 -24.59
N SER A 343 -6.63 -6.34 -25.00
CA SER A 343 -6.01 -5.02 -25.02
C SER A 343 -6.77 -4.04 -25.91
N ARG A 344 -7.33 -4.52 -27.04
CA ARG A 344 -8.14 -3.69 -27.95
C ARG A 344 -9.40 -3.19 -27.25
N ALA A 345 -10.13 -4.08 -26.58
CA ALA A 345 -11.36 -3.76 -25.87
C ALA A 345 -11.09 -2.80 -24.67
N LEU A 346 -10.10 -3.11 -23.84
CA LEU A 346 -9.77 -2.27 -22.70
C LEU A 346 -9.33 -0.87 -23.11
N ARG A 347 -8.50 -0.73 -24.15
CA ARG A 347 -8.06 0.58 -24.67
C ARG A 347 -9.22 1.40 -25.26
N ALA A 348 -10.13 0.75 -25.96
CA ALA A 348 -11.31 1.41 -26.51
C ALA A 348 -12.23 1.92 -25.39
N ALA A 349 -12.51 1.07 -24.40
CA ALA A 349 -13.32 1.42 -23.23
C ALA A 349 -12.68 2.53 -22.40
N ALA A 350 -11.35 2.49 -22.19
CA ALA A 350 -10.63 3.53 -21.46
C ALA A 350 -10.73 4.88 -22.16
N ALA A 351 -10.58 4.92 -23.50
CA ALA A 351 -10.71 6.13 -24.26
C ALA A 351 -12.14 6.69 -24.27
N GLU A 352 -13.14 5.82 -24.31
CA GLU A 352 -14.55 6.19 -24.25
C GLU A 352 -14.93 6.72 -22.87
N ALA A 353 -14.60 5.98 -21.80
CA ALA A 353 -14.83 6.41 -20.42
C ALA A 353 -14.14 7.74 -20.13
N PHE A 354 -12.88 7.89 -20.54
CA PHE A 354 -12.14 9.14 -20.39
C PHE A 354 -12.86 10.32 -21.06
N ARG A 355 -13.23 10.19 -22.35
CA ARG A 355 -13.93 11.26 -23.08
C ARG A 355 -15.31 11.59 -22.52
N SER A 356 -15.98 10.61 -21.88
CA SER A 356 -17.31 10.84 -21.29
C SER A 356 -17.28 11.60 -19.97
N CYS A 357 -16.15 11.57 -19.23
CA CYS A 357 -16.05 12.24 -17.94
C CYS A 357 -15.07 13.41 -17.91
N CYS A 358 -14.07 13.45 -18.78
CA CYS A 358 -13.05 14.49 -18.76
C CYS A 358 -13.60 15.81 -19.30
N ASP A 359 -13.43 16.87 -18.49
CA ASP A 359 -13.68 18.26 -18.94
C ASP A 359 -12.62 18.64 -19.98
N PRO A 360 -13.04 18.98 -21.25
CA PRO A 360 -12.11 19.32 -22.33
C PRO A 360 -11.34 20.61 -22.11
N HIS A 361 -11.77 21.45 -21.18
CA HIS A 361 -11.17 22.75 -20.88
C HIS A 361 -10.24 22.74 -19.66
N ARG A 362 -10.12 21.60 -18.96
CA ARG A 362 -9.27 21.48 -17.77
C ARG A 362 -8.04 20.63 -18.04
N MET A 363 -6.92 21.07 -17.49
CA MET A 363 -5.68 20.30 -17.52
C MET A 363 -5.75 19.13 -16.51
N VAL A 364 -5.27 17.98 -16.93
CA VAL A 364 -5.27 16.76 -16.13
C VAL A 364 -3.96 16.63 -15.37
N HIS A 365 -4.04 16.48 -14.05
CA HIS A 365 -2.90 16.30 -13.15
C HIS A 365 -2.72 14.87 -12.69
N ARG A 366 -3.81 14.08 -12.62
CA ARG A 366 -3.81 12.68 -12.17
C ARG A 366 -4.73 11.85 -13.05
N LEU A 367 -4.37 10.60 -13.20
CA LEU A 367 -5.15 9.64 -13.96
C LEU A 367 -5.09 8.28 -13.29
N GLY A 368 -6.22 7.59 -13.25
CA GLY A 368 -6.32 6.19 -12.83
C GLY A 368 -7.21 5.39 -13.77
N VAL A 369 -6.83 4.16 -14.04
CA VAL A 369 -7.61 3.19 -14.80
C VAL A 369 -7.67 1.91 -13.98
N THR A 370 -8.88 1.38 -13.80
CA THR A 370 -9.13 0.18 -12.99
C THR A 370 -9.98 -0.81 -13.77
N ALA A 371 -9.48 -2.01 -13.96
CA ALA A 371 -10.25 -3.16 -14.43
C ALA A 371 -11.07 -3.70 -13.27
N THR A 372 -12.39 -3.79 -13.43
CA THR A 372 -13.37 -4.15 -12.39
C THR A 372 -14.11 -5.43 -12.77
N GLY A 373 -14.77 -6.08 -11.79
CA GLY A 373 -15.48 -7.33 -12.04
C GLY A 373 -14.54 -8.39 -12.62
N VAL A 374 -13.36 -8.53 -12.02
CA VAL A 374 -12.34 -9.45 -12.49
C VAL A 374 -12.72 -10.87 -12.08
N VAL A 375 -12.81 -11.76 -13.05
CA VAL A 375 -13.22 -13.16 -12.92
C VAL A 375 -12.12 -14.10 -13.41
N ASP A 376 -12.25 -15.37 -13.04
CA ASP A 376 -11.45 -16.47 -13.57
C ASP A 376 -12.18 -17.10 -14.77
N PRO A 377 -11.72 -16.90 -16.01
CA PRO A 377 -12.43 -17.39 -17.19
C PRO A 377 -12.43 -18.93 -17.31
N GLU A 378 -11.63 -19.66 -16.54
CA GLU A 378 -11.60 -21.11 -16.54
C GLU A 378 -12.59 -21.73 -15.52
N HIS A 379 -12.98 -20.96 -14.48
CA HIS A 379 -13.82 -21.44 -13.39
C HIS A 379 -15.18 -20.74 -13.29
N ASP A 380 -15.31 -19.56 -13.89
CA ASP A 380 -16.58 -18.83 -13.90
C ASP A 380 -17.37 -19.11 -15.19
N ASP A 381 -18.67 -19.31 -15.09
CA ASP A 381 -19.55 -19.51 -16.23
C ASP A 381 -19.57 -18.27 -17.13
N ILE A 382 -18.78 -18.28 -18.20
CA ILE A 382 -18.77 -17.22 -19.21
C ILE A 382 -19.76 -17.57 -20.30
N GLN A 383 -20.82 -16.78 -20.41
CA GLN A 383 -21.79 -16.90 -21.49
C GLN A 383 -21.13 -16.50 -22.83
N LEU A 384 -21.04 -17.42 -23.76
CA LEU A 384 -20.60 -17.13 -25.14
C LEU A 384 -21.70 -16.36 -25.87
N ASP A 385 -21.32 -15.38 -26.69
CA ASP A 385 -22.24 -14.67 -27.57
C ASP A 385 -21.97 -14.96 -29.06
N LEU A 386 -22.97 -14.59 -29.89
CA LEU A 386 -22.91 -14.80 -31.32
C LEU A 386 -22.07 -13.74 -32.09
N PHE A 387 -21.63 -12.70 -31.40
CA PHE A 387 -20.97 -11.53 -32.02
C PHE A 387 -19.45 -11.49 -31.77
N HIS A 388 -18.93 -12.35 -30.89
CA HIS A 388 -17.49 -12.45 -30.62
C HIS A 388 -16.95 -13.79 -31.10
N ASP A 389 -15.96 -13.74 -32.00
CA ASP A 389 -15.27 -14.95 -32.46
C ASP A 389 -14.28 -15.43 -31.36
N PRO A 390 -14.50 -16.61 -30.77
CA PRO A 390 -13.58 -17.17 -29.78
C PRO A 390 -12.15 -17.37 -30.31
N ARG A 391 -11.99 -17.53 -31.64
CA ARG A 391 -10.66 -17.69 -32.23
C ARG A 391 -9.87 -16.40 -32.23
N GLU A 392 -10.52 -15.24 -32.53
CA GLU A 392 -9.84 -13.94 -32.42
C GLU A 392 -9.42 -13.65 -30.99
N ALA A 393 -10.26 -13.98 -30.01
CA ALA A 393 -9.94 -13.81 -28.60
C ALA A 393 -8.76 -14.69 -28.17
N ALA A 394 -8.73 -15.96 -28.59
CA ALA A 394 -7.64 -16.87 -28.30
C ALA A 394 -6.32 -16.45 -28.95
N GLU A 395 -6.37 -15.93 -30.20
CA GLU A 395 -5.19 -15.39 -30.87
C GLU A 395 -4.66 -14.12 -30.21
N GLU A 396 -5.54 -13.22 -29.74
CA GLU A 396 -5.12 -12.02 -29.00
C GLU A 396 -4.48 -12.41 -27.68
N ASP A 397 -5.07 -13.35 -26.94
CA ASP A 397 -4.52 -13.85 -25.68
C ASP A 397 -3.14 -14.50 -25.89
N ALA A 398 -2.99 -15.34 -26.90
CA ALA A 398 -1.70 -15.95 -27.25
C ALA A 398 -0.63 -14.88 -27.56
N ARG A 399 -1.00 -13.81 -28.28
CA ARG A 399 -0.11 -12.68 -28.57
C ARG A 399 0.29 -11.93 -27.29
N LEU A 400 -0.66 -11.67 -26.38
CA LEU A 400 -0.37 -10.98 -25.11
C LEU A 400 0.52 -11.83 -24.21
N ARG A 401 0.33 -13.16 -24.17
CA ARG A 401 1.24 -14.08 -23.46
C ARG A 401 2.66 -14.02 -24.03
N ALA A 402 2.81 -14.07 -25.35
CA ALA A 402 4.12 -13.94 -25.98
C ALA A 402 4.80 -12.59 -25.66
N VAL A 403 4.03 -11.49 -25.63
CA VAL A 403 4.55 -10.18 -25.19
C VAL A 403 5.03 -10.24 -23.75
N ASN A 404 4.26 -10.86 -22.85
CA ASN A 404 4.65 -10.99 -21.43
C ASN A 404 5.93 -11.85 -21.28
N GLU A 405 6.09 -12.93 -22.03
CA GLU A 405 7.31 -13.75 -22.03
C GLU A 405 8.53 -12.96 -22.50
N ILE A 406 8.40 -12.21 -23.60
CA ILE A 406 9.48 -11.35 -24.11
C ILE A 406 9.83 -10.28 -23.05
N ARG A 407 8.84 -9.61 -22.47
CA ARG A 407 9.07 -8.59 -21.43
C ARG A 407 9.70 -9.17 -20.18
N ARG A 408 9.33 -10.38 -19.76
CA ARG A 408 9.92 -11.06 -18.61
C ARG A 408 11.39 -11.40 -18.84
N LYS A 409 11.73 -11.79 -20.09
CA LYS A 409 13.08 -12.22 -20.45
C LYS A 409 14.03 -11.03 -20.74
N PHE A 410 13.54 -9.97 -21.36
CA PHE A 410 14.35 -8.89 -21.92
C PHE A 410 14.04 -7.50 -21.30
N GLY A 411 13.15 -7.45 -20.30
CA GLY A 411 12.72 -6.23 -19.63
C GLY A 411 11.42 -5.64 -20.21
N SER A 412 10.73 -4.88 -19.38
CA SER A 412 9.38 -4.35 -19.69
C SER A 412 9.34 -3.42 -20.90
N ASN A 413 10.46 -2.83 -21.27
CA ASN A 413 10.59 -1.94 -22.44
C ASN A 413 11.06 -2.65 -23.73
N ALA A 414 11.31 -3.98 -23.69
CA ALA A 414 11.75 -4.73 -24.86
C ALA A 414 10.69 -4.81 -25.97
N MET A 415 9.41 -4.67 -25.61
CA MET A 415 8.31 -4.67 -26.57
C MET A 415 7.29 -3.58 -26.20
N LEU A 416 7.14 -2.60 -27.08
CA LEU A 416 6.30 -1.43 -26.92
C LEU A 416 5.32 -1.32 -28.08
N ARG A 417 4.18 -0.65 -27.82
CA ARG A 417 3.27 -0.25 -28.91
C ARG A 417 3.73 1.07 -29.51
N GLY A 418 3.39 1.33 -30.78
CA GLY A 418 3.70 2.60 -31.43
C GLY A 418 3.17 3.82 -30.65
N MET A 419 2.05 3.69 -29.93
CA MET A 419 1.52 4.78 -29.10
C MET A 419 2.43 5.12 -27.92
N ASP A 420 3.21 4.17 -27.40
CA ASP A 420 4.12 4.35 -26.26
C ASP A 420 5.36 5.20 -26.64
N LEU A 421 5.54 5.48 -27.94
CA LEU A 421 6.62 6.28 -28.51
C LEU A 421 6.16 7.70 -28.87
N LEU A 422 4.87 8.01 -28.70
CA LEU A 422 4.34 9.35 -29.00
C LEU A 422 4.84 10.38 -27.98
N PRO A 423 4.92 11.67 -28.36
CA PRO A 423 5.16 12.74 -27.42
C PRO A 423 4.15 12.68 -26.26
N LYS A 424 4.61 12.89 -25.03
CA LYS A 424 3.81 12.79 -23.80
C LYS A 424 3.37 11.37 -23.39
N ALA A 425 3.72 10.33 -24.14
CA ALA A 425 3.58 8.95 -23.69
C ALA A 425 4.43 8.69 -22.43
N THR A 426 3.91 7.90 -21.50
CA THR A 426 4.56 7.62 -20.20
C THR A 426 4.84 6.15 -19.96
N ALA A 427 4.42 5.25 -20.84
CA ALA A 427 4.57 3.81 -20.67
C ALA A 427 6.02 3.38 -20.44
N ARG A 428 6.98 3.91 -21.19
CA ARG A 428 8.41 3.60 -21.01
C ARG A 428 8.91 3.95 -19.62
N GLN A 429 8.57 5.15 -19.14
CA GLN A 429 8.97 5.59 -17.79
C GLN A 429 8.28 4.76 -16.72
N ARG A 430 6.97 4.43 -16.89
CA ARG A 430 6.23 3.59 -15.94
C ARG A 430 6.78 2.17 -15.88
N ASN A 431 7.24 1.62 -17.00
CA ASN A 431 7.85 0.28 -17.06
C ASN A 431 9.17 0.18 -16.27
N GLU A 432 9.83 1.30 -16.01
CA GLU A 432 11.04 1.41 -15.18
C GLU A 432 10.72 1.67 -13.70
N GLN A 433 9.45 1.63 -13.31
CA GLN A 433 9.01 1.89 -11.96
C GLN A 433 8.42 0.64 -11.31
N ILE A 434 8.57 0.57 -9.99
CA ILE A 434 7.88 -0.37 -9.12
C ILE A 434 7.11 0.46 -8.10
N GLY A 435 5.79 0.25 -8.02
CA GLY A 435 4.93 1.03 -7.12
C GLY A 435 4.92 2.54 -7.41
N GLY A 436 5.19 2.96 -8.67
CA GLY A 436 5.25 4.36 -9.08
C GLY A 436 6.58 5.08 -8.80
N HIS A 437 7.59 4.35 -8.31
CA HIS A 437 8.94 4.85 -8.01
C HIS A 437 10.00 4.13 -8.82
N ARG A 438 11.18 4.73 -8.97
CA ARG A 438 12.27 4.15 -9.76
C ARG A 438 12.62 2.75 -9.24
N SER A 439 12.74 1.80 -10.17
CA SER A 439 13.16 0.43 -9.83
C SER A 439 14.59 0.37 -9.33
N GLY A 440 15.47 1.18 -9.90
CA GLY A 440 16.92 1.16 -9.59
C GLY A 440 17.65 0.02 -10.29
N LEU A 441 17.01 -0.59 -11.31
CA LEU A 441 17.62 -1.60 -12.18
C LEU A 441 18.44 -0.94 -13.28
#